data_1dab24738a85fa48ab24f9d900e9e556
#
_entry.id   1dab24738a85fa48ab24f9d900e9e556
#
_cell.length_a   1.000
_cell.length_b   1.000
_cell.length_c   1.000
_cell.angle_alpha   90.00
_cell.angle_beta   90.00
_cell.angle_gamma   90.00
#
_symmetry.space_group_name_H-M   'P 1'
#
loop_
_entity.id
_entity.type
_entity.pdbx_description
1 polymer ?
#
loop_
_entity_poly.entity_id
_entity_poly.type
_entity_poly.pdbx_seq_one_letter_code
_entity_poly.pdbx_strand_id
1 'polypeptide(L)'
;MKKRRNSFILPLFFLLLSFVLVGCSETQLSNSYTVGVVNLNEEHDKIFHGFKKGLADSGYIEGKNITYIYNGFRANMPDLENDLQSLINEKVDLILSITTPATKKAKLMTVGTGIPVVFAPVFDPVQSGIIQSLVNPGGNLTGIKVGGNSGKALEWLLKISPHIKIISVPFNSNNKATVHSLKDLQKAADKIGVTLAVHEVSNKKELELLFKNLPHGVDALWLLNSYFLGKYTEMFVDTAIRYRLPLGSSTSQVDSGVMVTYGQNAFRTGELAAGLAHEIFQGRSPAGLPAEITDFFLGINLKTADAIGIDISDDILHVADTIIRP
;
A
#
# COMPACT_ATOMS: atom_id res chain seq x y z
N MET A 1 61.67 22.05 -83.95
CA MET A 1 61.66 22.36 -82.52
C MET A 1 60.24 22.14 -81.96
N LYS A 2 60.01 21.02 -81.23
CA LYS A 2 58.65 20.58 -80.76
C LYS A 2 58.43 21.04 -79.37
N LYS A 3 57.37 21.81 -79.16
CA LYS A 3 56.82 22.24 -77.80
C LYS A 3 55.97 21.12 -77.25
N ARG A 4 56.33 20.52 -76.09
CA ARG A 4 55.53 19.58 -75.36
C ARG A 4 54.60 20.35 -74.41
N ARG A 5 53.30 20.10 -74.55
CA ARG A 5 52.25 20.55 -73.59
C ARG A 5 52.13 19.51 -72.46
N ASN A 6 52.39 19.92 -71.24
CA ASN A 6 52.09 19.14 -70.04
C ASN A 6 50.66 19.42 -69.60
N SER A 7 49.81 18.40 -69.64
CA SER A 7 48.48 18.42 -69.02
C SER A 7 48.62 18.02 -67.57
N PHE A 8 48.26 18.90 -66.67
CA PHE A 8 48.08 18.60 -65.25
C PHE A 8 46.66 18.03 -65.05
N ILE A 9 46.59 16.75 -64.66
CA ILE A 9 45.36 16.10 -64.22
C ILE A 9 45.27 16.26 -62.68
N LEU A 10 44.29 16.98 -62.26
CA LEU A 10 43.93 17.20 -60.80
C LEU A 10 43.07 16.03 -60.34
N PRO A 11 43.46 15.23 -59.30
CA PRO A 11 42.59 14.20 -58.77
C PRO A 11 41.51 14.83 -57.84
N LEU A 12 40.29 14.61 -58.25
CA LEU A 12 39.10 14.97 -57.47
C LEU A 12 39.00 14.03 -56.26
N PHE A 13 39.26 14.55 -55.05
CA PHE A 13 39.14 13.82 -53.78
C PHE A 13 37.65 13.82 -53.37
N PHE A 14 36.98 12.69 -53.61
CA PHE A 14 35.63 12.45 -53.11
C PHE A 14 35.70 12.16 -51.60
N LEU A 15 35.36 13.13 -50.77
CA LEU A 15 35.21 12.99 -49.34
C LEU A 15 33.87 12.30 -49.07
N LEU A 16 33.86 10.98 -48.87
CA LEU A 16 32.70 10.22 -48.39
C LEU A 16 32.48 10.53 -46.91
N LEU A 17 31.54 11.43 -46.64
CA LEU A 17 31.05 11.73 -45.28
C LEU A 17 30.14 10.59 -44.82
N SER A 18 30.70 9.61 -44.10
CA SER A 18 29.95 8.53 -43.48
C SER A 18 29.14 9.11 -42.30
N PHE A 19 27.86 9.35 -42.51
CA PHE A 19 26.91 9.61 -41.45
C PHE A 19 26.75 8.32 -40.64
N VAL A 20 27.44 8.21 -39.51
CA VAL A 20 27.15 7.20 -38.48
C VAL A 20 25.85 7.63 -37.79
N LEU A 21 24.76 7.07 -38.26
CA LEU A 21 23.50 7.08 -37.52
C LEU A 21 23.72 6.24 -36.25
N VAL A 22 24.05 6.91 -35.16
CA VAL A 22 23.89 6.33 -33.81
C VAL A 22 22.40 6.18 -33.59
N GLY A 23 21.86 5.05 -34.00
CA GLY A 23 20.54 4.63 -33.62
C GLY A 23 20.55 4.42 -32.09
N CYS A 24 19.90 5.30 -31.34
CA CYS A 24 19.42 4.95 -30.00
C CYS A 24 18.56 3.69 -30.16
N SER A 25 19.16 2.54 -29.90
CA SER A 25 18.39 1.31 -29.70
C SER A 25 17.59 1.50 -28.44
N GLU A 26 16.35 1.96 -28.56
CA GLU A 26 15.35 1.71 -27.53
C GLU A 26 15.35 0.19 -27.36
N THR A 27 15.77 -0.26 -26.18
CA THR A 27 15.66 -1.67 -25.80
C THR A 27 14.17 -1.96 -25.72
N GLN A 28 13.56 -2.31 -26.86
CA GLN A 28 12.19 -2.84 -26.85
C GLN A 28 12.24 -4.12 -26.04
N LEU A 29 11.60 -4.09 -24.87
CA LEU A 29 11.26 -5.31 -24.14
C LEU A 29 10.47 -6.18 -25.12
N SER A 30 11.11 -7.19 -25.68
CA SER A 30 10.52 -8.07 -26.72
C SER A 30 9.48 -9.03 -26.14
N ASN A 31 9.33 -9.08 -24.82
CA ASN A 31 8.39 -9.94 -24.13
C ASN A 31 7.12 -9.16 -23.76
N SER A 32 5.97 -9.71 -24.10
CA SER A 32 4.68 -9.24 -23.62
C SER A 32 4.36 -10.01 -22.33
N TYR A 33 4.04 -9.31 -21.24
CA TYR A 33 3.69 -9.88 -19.95
C TYR A 33 2.19 -9.81 -19.69
N THR A 34 1.65 -10.83 -19.03
CA THR A 34 0.26 -10.84 -18.55
C THR A 34 0.25 -10.89 -17.03
N VAL A 35 -0.35 -9.89 -16.40
CA VAL A 35 -0.48 -9.79 -14.94
C VAL A 35 -1.93 -10.04 -14.54
N GLY A 36 -2.17 -11.07 -13.74
CA GLY A 36 -3.45 -11.27 -13.08
C GLY A 36 -3.54 -10.46 -11.79
N VAL A 37 -4.71 -9.93 -11.46
CA VAL A 37 -4.93 -9.17 -10.23
C VAL A 37 -6.12 -9.73 -9.46
N VAL A 38 -5.94 -9.96 -8.16
CA VAL A 38 -7.01 -10.40 -7.25
C VAL A 38 -7.08 -9.50 -6.03
N ASN A 39 -8.29 -9.05 -5.67
CA ASN A 39 -8.52 -8.10 -4.60
C ASN A 39 -9.82 -8.42 -3.84
N LEU A 40 -9.78 -8.34 -2.48
CA LEU A 40 -10.94 -8.53 -1.60
C LEU A 40 -11.39 -7.23 -0.91
N ASN A 41 -10.87 -6.07 -1.33
CA ASN A 41 -11.22 -4.79 -0.72
C ASN A 41 -11.24 -3.66 -1.75
N GLU A 42 -12.39 -3.07 -1.98
CA GLU A 42 -12.61 -1.98 -2.93
C GLU A 42 -11.69 -0.76 -2.67
N GLU A 43 -11.49 -0.39 -1.40
CA GLU A 43 -10.63 0.75 -1.04
C GLU A 43 -9.17 0.56 -1.47
N HIS A 44 -8.77 -0.70 -1.72
CA HIS A 44 -7.42 -1.05 -2.16
C HIS A 44 -7.22 -1.03 -3.69
N ASP A 45 -8.21 -0.67 -4.49
CA ASP A 45 -8.04 -0.52 -5.95
C ASP A 45 -6.97 0.55 -6.29
N LYS A 46 -6.78 1.53 -5.41
CA LYS A 46 -5.67 2.51 -5.53
C LYS A 46 -4.29 1.85 -5.58
N ILE A 47 -4.13 0.65 -4.99
CA ILE A 47 -2.88 -0.13 -5.05
C ILE A 47 -2.64 -0.62 -6.47
N PHE A 48 -3.67 -1.14 -7.13
CA PHE A 48 -3.57 -1.56 -8.52
C PHE A 48 -3.25 -0.38 -9.45
N HIS A 49 -3.84 0.80 -9.22
CA HIS A 49 -3.49 2.00 -9.99
C HIS A 49 -2.03 2.41 -9.80
N GLY A 50 -1.51 2.37 -8.56
CA GLY A 50 -0.10 2.63 -8.27
C GLY A 50 0.83 1.59 -8.90
N PHE A 51 0.45 0.32 -8.87
CA PHE A 51 1.18 -0.78 -9.51
C PHE A 51 1.28 -0.57 -11.03
N LYS A 52 0.18 -0.24 -11.70
CA LYS A 52 0.18 0.10 -13.13
C LYS A 52 1.11 1.29 -13.43
N LYS A 53 1.06 2.33 -12.60
CA LYS A 53 1.91 3.52 -12.77
C LYS A 53 3.40 3.17 -12.62
N GLY A 54 3.77 2.43 -11.55
CA GLY A 54 5.16 2.04 -11.31
C GLY A 54 5.74 1.13 -12.42
N LEU A 55 4.91 0.21 -12.96
CA LEU A 55 5.31 -0.59 -14.11
C LEU A 55 5.42 0.25 -15.39
N ALA A 56 4.52 1.22 -15.60
CA ALA A 56 4.61 2.13 -16.74
C ALA A 56 5.89 2.98 -16.68
N ASP A 57 6.28 3.46 -15.52
CA ASP A 57 7.55 4.18 -15.30
C ASP A 57 8.78 3.31 -15.56
N SER A 58 8.64 1.99 -15.39
CA SER A 58 9.67 0.99 -15.71
C SER A 58 9.62 0.50 -17.17
N GLY A 59 8.79 1.12 -18.02
CA GLY A 59 8.72 0.83 -19.47
C GLY A 59 7.68 -0.23 -19.87
N TYR A 60 6.84 -0.70 -18.95
CA TYR A 60 5.74 -1.64 -19.25
C TYR A 60 4.47 -0.88 -19.59
N ILE A 61 4.18 -0.73 -20.86
CA ILE A 61 3.04 0.05 -21.38
C ILE A 61 1.85 -0.87 -21.68
N GLU A 62 0.73 -0.66 -21.00
CA GLU A 62 -0.51 -1.42 -21.21
C GLU A 62 -0.95 -1.40 -22.68
N GLY A 63 -1.27 -2.58 -23.21
CA GLY A 63 -1.64 -2.76 -24.61
C GLY A 63 -0.45 -2.81 -25.61
N LYS A 64 0.80 -2.61 -25.13
CA LYS A 64 2.02 -2.78 -25.96
C LYS A 64 2.82 -4.00 -25.53
N ASN A 65 3.29 -4.03 -24.29
CA ASN A 65 4.15 -5.08 -23.77
C ASN A 65 3.71 -5.60 -22.40
N ILE A 66 2.56 -5.16 -21.90
CA ILE A 66 1.91 -5.69 -20.70
C ILE A 66 0.40 -5.66 -20.86
N THR A 67 -0.27 -6.69 -20.32
CA THR A 67 -1.73 -6.81 -20.22
C THR A 67 -2.12 -7.12 -18.79
N TYR A 68 -3.23 -6.55 -18.31
CA TYR A 68 -3.77 -6.80 -16.98
C TYR A 68 -5.10 -7.52 -17.07
N ILE A 69 -5.26 -8.59 -16.29
CA ILE A 69 -6.53 -9.32 -16.13
C ILE A 69 -7.03 -9.03 -14.71
N TYR A 70 -8.04 -8.18 -14.61
CA TYR A 70 -8.63 -7.75 -13.35
C TYR A 70 -10.14 -7.58 -13.48
N ASN A 71 -10.91 -8.37 -12.75
CA ASN A 71 -12.37 -8.35 -12.77
C ASN A 71 -12.98 -7.46 -11.66
N GLY A 72 -12.21 -6.51 -11.13
CA GLY A 72 -12.59 -5.69 -9.98
C GLY A 72 -12.40 -6.43 -8.64
N PHE A 73 -12.69 -5.73 -7.54
CA PHE A 73 -12.66 -6.37 -6.22
C PHE A 73 -13.77 -7.42 -6.08
N ARG A 74 -13.51 -8.44 -5.27
CA ARG A 74 -14.48 -9.49 -4.95
C ARG A 74 -14.97 -9.35 -3.51
N ALA A 75 -16.29 -9.35 -3.33
CA ALA A 75 -16.89 -9.23 -2.00
C ALA A 75 -16.76 -10.52 -1.15
N ASN A 76 -16.44 -11.65 -1.79
CA ASN A 76 -16.36 -12.95 -1.14
C ASN A 76 -15.21 -13.82 -1.68
N MET A 77 -14.86 -14.84 -0.92
CA MET A 77 -13.75 -15.74 -1.26
C MET A 77 -14.04 -16.66 -2.46
N PRO A 78 -15.24 -17.24 -2.63
CA PRO A 78 -15.53 -18.11 -3.78
C PRO A 78 -15.29 -17.42 -5.13
N ASP A 79 -15.72 -16.18 -5.29
CA ASP A 79 -15.51 -15.43 -6.54
C ASP A 79 -14.02 -15.15 -6.78
N LEU A 80 -13.27 -14.83 -5.72
CA LEU A 80 -11.82 -14.66 -5.82
C LEU A 80 -11.11 -15.97 -6.19
N GLU A 81 -11.56 -17.10 -5.67
CA GLU A 81 -11.02 -18.42 -6.04
C GLU A 81 -11.26 -18.75 -7.51
N ASN A 82 -12.43 -18.40 -8.06
CA ASN A 82 -12.73 -18.55 -9.48
C ASN A 82 -11.80 -17.67 -10.33
N ASP A 83 -11.58 -16.43 -9.94
CA ASP A 83 -10.62 -15.55 -10.63
C ASP A 83 -9.21 -16.14 -10.59
N LEU A 84 -8.73 -16.58 -9.43
CA LEU A 84 -7.41 -17.21 -9.30
C LEU A 84 -7.28 -18.44 -10.20
N GLN A 85 -8.31 -19.28 -10.25
CA GLN A 85 -8.29 -20.48 -11.11
C GLN A 85 -8.22 -20.10 -12.60
N SER A 86 -8.95 -19.06 -13.02
CA SER A 86 -8.87 -18.52 -14.39
C SER A 86 -7.46 -18.04 -14.71
N LEU A 87 -6.87 -17.21 -13.84
CA LEU A 87 -5.51 -16.70 -14.02
C LEU A 87 -4.46 -17.79 -14.12
N ILE A 88 -4.59 -18.86 -13.31
CA ILE A 88 -3.71 -20.03 -13.37
C ILE A 88 -3.88 -20.79 -14.70
N ASN A 89 -5.12 -20.99 -15.16
CA ASN A 89 -5.40 -21.67 -16.43
C ASN A 89 -4.86 -20.85 -17.63
N GLU A 90 -4.91 -19.54 -17.56
CA GLU A 90 -4.36 -18.61 -18.55
C GLU A 90 -2.84 -18.50 -18.48
N LYS A 91 -2.21 -19.10 -17.45
CA LYS A 91 -0.76 -19.09 -17.24
C LYS A 91 -0.16 -17.69 -17.24
N VAL A 92 -0.78 -16.77 -16.48
CA VAL A 92 -0.28 -15.41 -16.32
C VAL A 92 1.17 -15.39 -15.84
N ASP A 93 1.94 -14.37 -16.22
CA ASP A 93 3.36 -14.25 -15.87
C ASP A 93 3.57 -13.81 -14.42
N LEU A 94 2.55 -13.20 -13.79
CA LEU A 94 2.58 -12.74 -12.41
C LEU A 94 1.15 -12.55 -11.88
N ILE A 95 0.95 -12.82 -10.58
CA ILE A 95 -0.28 -12.44 -9.88
C ILE A 95 0.02 -11.33 -8.87
N LEU A 96 -0.63 -10.18 -8.99
CA LEU A 96 -0.73 -9.18 -7.93
C LEU A 96 -1.89 -9.58 -6.99
N SER A 97 -1.58 -9.87 -5.74
CA SER A 97 -2.58 -10.29 -4.75
C SER A 97 -2.76 -9.23 -3.68
N ILE A 98 -3.96 -8.64 -3.62
CA ILE A 98 -4.29 -7.53 -2.74
C ILE A 98 -5.10 -8.04 -1.56
N THR A 99 -4.60 -7.83 -0.35
CA THR A 99 -5.07 -8.23 0.99
C THR A 99 -4.49 -9.57 1.48
N THR A 100 -4.36 -9.68 2.81
CA THR A 100 -3.85 -10.91 3.46
C THR A 100 -4.68 -12.17 3.14
N PRO A 101 -6.04 -12.15 3.15
CA PRO A 101 -6.83 -13.34 2.81
C PRO A 101 -6.66 -13.77 1.36
N ALA A 102 -6.66 -12.82 0.41
CA ALA A 102 -6.43 -13.10 -1.00
C ALA A 102 -5.05 -13.74 -1.22
N THR A 103 -4.01 -13.20 -0.56
CA THR A 103 -2.65 -13.71 -0.68
C THR A 103 -2.50 -15.12 -0.10
N LYS A 104 -3.17 -15.42 1.02
CA LYS A 104 -3.19 -16.80 1.55
C LYS A 104 -3.80 -17.78 0.55
N LYS A 105 -4.88 -17.38 -0.10
CA LYS A 105 -5.53 -18.22 -1.12
C LYS A 105 -4.64 -18.35 -2.36
N ALA A 106 -4.08 -17.25 -2.87
CA ALA A 106 -3.15 -17.27 -4.00
C ALA A 106 -1.94 -18.20 -3.72
N LYS A 107 -1.33 -18.09 -2.51
CA LYS A 107 -0.26 -19.01 -2.10
C LYS A 107 -0.64 -20.47 -2.25
N LEU A 108 -1.83 -20.86 -1.77
CA LEU A 108 -2.28 -22.26 -1.81
C LEU A 108 -2.53 -22.73 -3.24
N MET A 109 -3.15 -21.91 -4.07
CA MET A 109 -3.57 -22.30 -5.42
C MET A 109 -2.42 -22.26 -6.44
N THR A 110 -1.38 -21.44 -6.21
CA THR A 110 -0.23 -21.34 -7.12
C THR A 110 0.91 -22.32 -6.80
N VAL A 111 0.73 -23.24 -5.83
CA VAL A 111 1.73 -24.27 -5.54
C VAL A 111 1.97 -25.14 -6.79
N GLY A 112 3.24 -25.25 -7.20
CA GLY A 112 3.64 -26.07 -8.33
C GLY A 112 3.32 -25.51 -9.72
N THR A 113 2.70 -24.32 -9.82
CA THR A 113 2.39 -23.68 -11.11
C THR A 113 3.58 -22.91 -11.71
N GLY A 114 4.56 -22.53 -10.89
CA GLY A 114 5.65 -21.65 -11.28
C GLY A 114 5.26 -20.17 -11.38
N ILE A 115 3.99 -19.81 -11.22
CA ILE A 115 3.52 -18.42 -11.31
C ILE A 115 3.97 -17.63 -10.08
N PRO A 116 4.74 -16.54 -10.22
CA PRO A 116 5.12 -15.66 -9.13
C PRO A 116 3.92 -14.86 -8.62
N VAL A 117 3.90 -14.61 -7.31
CA VAL A 117 2.88 -13.80 -6.66
C VAL A 117 3.55 -12.63 -5.94
N VAL A 118 3.16 -11.40 -6.30
CA VAL A 118 3.50 -10.19 -5.55
C VAL A 118 2.30 -9.79 -4.71
N PHE A 119 2.47 -9.76 -3.40
CA PHE A 119 1.38 -9.34 -2.51
C PHE A 119 1.53 -7.86 -2.12
N ALA A 120 0.40 -7.13 -2.05
CA ALA A 120 0.36 -5.73 -1.62
C ALA A 120 -1.07 -5.31 -1.20
N PRO A 121 -1.31 -4.90 0.04
CA PRO A 121 -0.46 -5.07 1.22
C PRO A 121 -0.77 -6.37 1.97
N VAL A 122 0.18 -6.83 2.75
CA VAL A 122 -0.06 -7.85 3.80
C VAL A 122 0.39 -7.29 5.15
N PHE A 123 -0.45 -7.41 6.18
CA PHE A 123 -0.17 -6.81 7.49
C PHE A 123 1.10 -7.40 8.13
N ASP A 124 1.16 -8.73 8.27
CA ASP A 124 2.36 -9.45 8.71
C ASP A 124 2.48 -10.75 7.90
N PRO A 125 3.29 -10.76 6.84
CA PRO A 125 3.38 -11.90 5.95
C PRO A 125 4.09 -13.11 6.57
N VAL A 126 4.99 -12.88 7.55
CA VAL A 126 5.71 -13.96 8.25
C VAL A 126 4.78 -14.62 9.27
N GLN A 127 4.18 -13.85 10.17
CA GLN A 127 3.24 -14.38 11.17
C GLN A 127 2.01 -15.01 10.52
N SER A 128 1.59 -14.50 9.37
CA SER A 128 0.49 -15.06 8.58
C SER A 128 0.85 -16.36 7.86
N GLY A 129 2.11 -16.78 7.89
CA GLY A 129 2.61 -17.97 7.21
C GLY A 129 2.64 -17.84 5.68
N ILE A 130 2.66 -16.62 5.14
CA ILE A 130 2.71 -16.35 3.69
C ILE A 130 4.13 -16.55 3.19
N ILE A 131 5.12 -15.98 3.86
CA ILE A 131 6.55 -16.10 3.55
C ILE A 131 7.33 -16.58 4.78
N GLN A 132 8.56 -17.06 4.57
CA GLN A 132 9.42 -17.56 5.65
C GLN A 132 10.02 -16.42 6.46
N SER A 133 10.56 -15.42 5.78
CA SER A 133 11.11 -14.19 6.37
C SER A 133 11.01 -13.03 5.39
N LEU A 134 11.18 -11.79 5.86
CA LEU A 134 11.19 -10.63 4.96
C LEU A 134 12.42 -10.63 4.04
N VAL A 135 13.58 -11.07 4.53
CA VAL A 135 14.83 -11.09 3.74
C VAL A 135 14.85 -12.23 2.73
N ASN A 136 14.35 -13.41 3.12
CA ASN A 136 14.27 -14.59 2.26
C ASN A 136 12.83 -15.13 2.31
N PRO A 137 11.94 -14.64 1.44
CA PRO A 137 10.53 -15.04 1.43
C PRO A 137 10.32 -16.54 1.27
N GLY A 138 11.09 -17.15 0.39
CA GLY A 138 10.95 -18.57 0.02
C GLY A 138 9.73 -18.83 -0.86
N GLY A 139 9.75 -19.90 -1.64
CA GLY A 139 8.66 -20.25 -2.55
C GLY A 139 8.50 -19.26 -3.72
N ASN A 140 7.25 -19.03 -4.14
CA ASN A 140 6.94 -18.18 -5.29
C ASN A 140 6.32 -16.82 -4.91
N LEU A 141 6.44 -16.40 -3.64
CA LEU A 141 5.83 -15.15 -3.15
C LEU A 141 6.86 -14.17 -2.63
N THR A 142 6.67 -12.90 -2.94
CA THR A 142 7.26 -11.73 -2.29
C THR A 142 6.25 -10.58 -2.28
N GLY A 143 6.53 -9.43 -1.67
CA GLY A 143 5.59 -8.31 -1.72
C GLY A 143 5.79 -7.29 -0.62
N ILE A 144 4.73 -6.53 -0.32
CA ILE A 144 4.77 -5.35 0.55
C ILE A 144 4.07 -5.62 1.89
N LYS A 145 4.84 -5.51 2.98
CA LYS A 145 4.34 -5.55 4.36
C LYS A 145 3.85 -4.16 4.80
N VAL A 146 2.75 -4.11 5.55
CA VAL A 146 2.14 -2.85 6.01
C VAL A 146 1.98 -2.70 7.52
N GLY A 147 2.08 -3.75 8.30
CA GLY A 147 1.83 -3.68 9.75
C GLY A 147 3.00 -3.16 10.58
N GLY A 148 2.72 -2.82 11.85
CA GLY A 148 3.72 -2.41 12.84
C GLY A 148 3.86 -0.89 13.01
N ASN A 149 2.90 -0.10 12.53
CA ASN A 149 2.93 1.36 12.62
C ASN A 149 2.08 1.96 13.75
N SER A 150 1.29 1.15 14.49
CA SER A 150 0.42 1.63 15.58
C SER A 150 1.19 2.34 16.68
N GLY A 151 2.41 1.89 17.00
CA GLY A 151 3.27 2.53 17.99
C GLY A 151 3.61 3.96 17.61
N LYS A 152 4.04 4.18 16.37
CA LYS A 152 4.38 5.53 15.88
C LYS A 152 3.15 6.42 15.74
N ALA A 153 2.02 5.86 15.31
CA ALA A 153 0.76 6.57 15.25
C ALA A 153 0.30 7.02 16.66
N LEU A 154 0.44 6.15 17.67
CA LEU A 154 0.14 6.48 19.07
C LEU A 154 1.08 7.55 19.62
N GLU A 155 2.39 7.48 19.32
CA GLU A 155 3.36 8.53 19.69
C GLU A 155 2.96 9.90 19.14
N TRP A 156 2.49 9.98 17.89
CA TRP A 156 2.01 11.23 17.30
C TRP A 156 0.75 11.75 18.01
N LEU A 157 -0.21 10.87 18.31
CA LEU A 157 -1.41 11.26 19.07
C LEU A 157 -1.04 11.85 20.42
N LEU A 158 -0.11 11.20 21.16
CA LEU A 158 0.35 11.66 22.47
C LEU A 158 1.23 12.91 22.40
N LYS A 159 1.97 13.11 21.33
CA LYS A 159 2.75 14.35 21.10
C LYS A 159 1.81 15.56 20.92
N ILE A 160 0.67 15.35 20.23
CA ILE A 160 -0.37 16.37 20.05
C ILE A 160 -1.16 16.59 21.36
N SER A 161 -1.46 15.51 22.09
CA SER A 161 -2.31 15.54 23.29
C SER A 161 -1.66 14.75 24.43
N PRO A 162 -0.67 15.32 25.14
CA PRO A 162 0.13 14.60 26.15
C PRO A 162 -0.63 14.16 27.40
N HIS A 163 -1.83 14.70 27.63
CA HIS A 163 -2.66 14.38 28.80
C HIS A 163 -3.42 13.05 28.67
N ILE A 164 -3.42 12.43 27.49
CA ILE A 164 -4.14 11.17 27.23
C ILE A 164 -3.59 10.05 28.11
N LYS A 165 -4.48 9.39 28.85
CA LYS A 165 -4.21 8.20 29.68
C LYS A 165 -5.07 7.02 29.29
N ILE A 166 -6.33 7.27 28.88
CA ILE A 166 -7.31 6.23 28.54
C ILE A 166 -7.84 6.46 27.13
N ILE A 167 -7.63 5.50 26.24
CA ILE A 167 -8.09 5.54 24.86
C ILE A 167 -9.21 4.53 24.67
N SER A 168 -10.38 4.98 24.21
CA SER A 168 -11.47 4.09 23.81
C SER A 168 -11.20 3.49 22.44
N VAL A 169 -11.26 2.16 22.36
CA VAL A 169 -10.93 1.38 21.16
C VAL A 169 -12.07 0.44 20.82
N PRO A 170 -13.01 0.83 19.96
CA PRO A 170 -13.98 -0.11 19.39
C PRO A 170 -13.27 -1.22 18.62
N PHE A 171 -13.70 -2.46 18.83
CA PHE A 171 -13.03 -3.65 18.33
C PHE A 171 -14.04 -4.66 17.78
N ASN A 172 -13.69 -5.34 16.68
CA ASN A 172 -14.48 -6.42 16.12
C ASN A 172 -13.61 -7.69 16.02
N SER A 173 -13.91 -8.69 16.87
CA SER A 173 -13.15 -9.94 16.96
C SER A 173 -13.29 -10.84 15.72
N ASN A 174 -14.39 -10.69 14.97
CA ASN A 174 -14.64 -11.49 13.76
C ASN A 174 -13.72 -11.15 12.59
N ASN A 175 -12.99 -10.02 12.66
CA ASN A 175 -12.06 -9.59 11.64
C ASN A 175 -10.61 -9.77 12.11
N LYS A 176 -9.87 -10.68 11.44
CA LYS A 176 -8.46 -10.95 11.78
C LYS A 176 -7.54 -9.72 11.66
N ALA A 177 -7.81 -8.82 10.71
CA ALA A 177 -7.03 -7.59 10.58
C ALA A 177 -7.21 -6.70 11.80
N THR A 178 -8.44 -6.58 12.32
CA THR A 178 -8.75 -5.83 13.55
C THR A 178 -8.04 -6.45 14.77
N VAL A 179 -8.03 -7.80 14.87
CA VAL A 179 -7.31 -8.51 15.94
C VAL A 179 -5.80 -8.21 15.90
N HIS A 180 -5.20 -8.24 14.73
CA HIS A 180 -3.78 -7.92 14.57
C HIS A 180 -3.48 -6.45 14.87
N SER A 181 -4.34 -5.53 14.40
CA SER A 181 -4.21 -4.09 14.66
C SER A 181 -4.35 -3.76 16.16
N LEU A 182 -5.29 -4.41 16.86
CA LEU A 182 -5.43 -4.26 18.32
C LEU A 182 -4.18 -4.77 19.06
N LYS A 183 -3.66 -5.94 18.69
CA LYS A 183 -2.43 -6.47 19.32
C LYS A 183 -1.23 -5.57 19.12
N ASP A 184 -1.08 -4.97 17.95
CA ASP A 184 -0.01 -4.03 17.63
C ASP A 184 -0.16 -2.75 18.49
N LEU A 185 -1.38 -2.20 18.57
CA LEU A 185 -1.68 -1.04 19.39
C LEU A 185 -1.47 -1.34 20.89
N GLN A 186 -1.91 -2.51 21.39
CA GLN A 186 -1.75 -2.89 22.80
C GLN A 186 -0.28 -2.95 23.20
N LYS A 187 0.57 -3.57 22.38
CA LYS A 187 2.02 -3.61 22.63
C LYS A 187 2.63 -2.20 22.74
N ALA A 188 2.16 -1.28 21.88
CA ALA A 188 2.62 0.11 21.92
C ALA A 188 2.11 0.84 23.17
N ALA A 189 0.82 0.68 23.50
CA ALA A 189 0.19 1.28 24.66
C ALA A 189 0.85 0.82 25.98
N ASP A 190 1.09 -0.49 26.13
CA ASP A 190 1.78 -1.07 27.28
C ASP A 190 3.18 -0.47 27.48
N LYS A 191 3.93 -0.30 26.37
CA LYS A 191 5.28 0.27 26.42
C LYS A 191 5.31 1.75 26.82
N ILE A 192 4.26 2.51 26.43
CA ILE A 192 4.16 3.96 26.66
C ILE A 192 3.45 4.28 27.99
N GLY A 193 2.70 3.33 28.55
CA GLY A 193 1.94 3.50 29.79
C GLY A 193 0.54 4.10 29.59
N VAL A 194 -0.09 3.85 28.43
CA VAL A 194 -1.44 4.27 28.10
C VAL A 194 -2.39 3.08 28.22
N THR A 195 -3.58 3.30 28.81
CA THR A 195 -4.61 2.28 28.95
C THR A 195 -5.53 2.25 27.74
N LEU A 196 -5.77 1.06 27.18
CA LEU A 196 -6.77 0.87 26.14
C LEU A 196 -8.08 0.36 26.76
N ALA A 197 -9.15 1.14 26.68
CA ALA A 197 -10.51 0.71 26.98
C ALA A 197 -11.10 0.06 25.72
N VAL A 198 -10.93 -1.26 25.61
CA VAL A 198 -11.37 -2.03 24.44
C VAL A 198 -12.84 -2.39 24.57
N HIS A 199 -13.62 -2.09 23.52
CA HIS A 199 -15.07 -2.34 23.49
C HIS A 199 -15.40 -3.21 22.28
N GLU A 200 -15.86 -4.44 22.51
CA GLU A 200 -16.29 -5.28 21.40
C GLU A 200 -17.58 -4.78 20.79
N VAL A 201 -17.59 -4.66 19.46
CA VAL A 201 -18.74 -4.23 18.65
C VAL A 201 -18.84 -5.13 17.41
N SER A 202 -19.99 -5.75 17.22
CA SER A 202 -20.23 -6.70 16.14
C SER A 202 -21.03 -6.09 14.97
N ASN A 203 -21.70 -4.97 15.21
CA ASN A 203 -22.58 -4.32 14.24
C ASN A 203 -22.70 -2.81 14.50
N LYS A 204 -23.32 -2.10 13.54
CA LYS A 204 -23.53 -0.65 13.60
C LYS A 204 -24.26 -0.19 14.86
N LYS A 205 -25.30 -0.91 15.29
CA LYS A 205 -26.12 -0.52 16.47
C LYS A 205 -25.30 -0.54 17.75
N GLU A 206 -24.44 -1.54 17.92
CA GLU A 206 -23.54 -1.63 19.08
C GLU A 206 -22.52 -0.49 19.09
N LEU A 207 -21.97 -0.12 17.92
CA LEU A 207 -21.08 1.02 17.79
C LEU A 207 -21.80 2.34 18.10
N GLU A 208 -23.03 2.54 17.59
CA GLU A 208 -23.89 3.69 17.92
C GLU A 208 -24.18 3.78 19.41
N LEU A 209 -24.48 2.65 20.06
CA LEU A 209 -24.76 2.59 21.49
C LEU A 209 -23.53 2.95 22.33
N LEU A 210 -22.36 2.42 21.96
CA LEU A 210 -21.09 2.75 22.59
C LEU A 210 -20.81 4.26 22.47
N PHE A 211 -20.93 4.85 21.29
CA PHE A 211 -20.66 6.26 21.06
C PHE A 211 -21.70 7.22 21.65
N LYS A 212 -22.91 6.73 21.90
CA LYS A 212 -23.91 7.48 22.66
C LYS A 212 -23.61 7.51 24.15
N ASN A 213 -22.99 6.47 24.69
CA ASN A 213 -22.71 6.24 26.09
C ASN A 213 -21.22 5.94 26.32
N LEU A 214 -20.34 6.81 25.86
CA LEU A 214 -18.91 6.64 26.11
C LEU A 214 -18.62 6.56 27.60
N PRO A 215 -17.77 5.63 28.06
CA PRO A 215 -17.36 5.55 29.44
C PRO A 215 -16.76 6.86 29.97
N HIS A 216 -17.02 7.21 31.21
CA HIS A 216 -16.39 8.35 31.85
C HIS A 216 -14.87 8.18 31.93
N GLY A 217 -14.11 9.27 31.75
CA GLY A 217 -12.66 9.28 31.87
C GLY A 217 -11.91 8.80 30.63
N VAL A 218 -12.60 8.61 29.49
CA VAL A 218 -11.94 8.43 28.21
C VAL A 218 -11.36 9.75 27.73
N ASP A 219 -10.08 9.75 27.36
CA ASP A 219 -9.32 10.95 26.95
C ASP A 219 -9.16 11.03 25.43
N ALA A 220 -9.34 9.91 24.71
CA ALA A 220 -9.18 9.86 23.24
C ALA A 220 -9.96 8.69 22.62
N LEU A 221 -10.17 8.75 21.32
CA LEU A 221 -10.71 7.67 20.49
C LEU A 221 -9.62 7.12 19.57
N TRP A 222 -9.68 5.82 19.29
CA TRP A 222 -8.82 5.18 18.31
C TRP A 222 -9.62 4.39 17.29
N LEU A 223 -9.37 4.66 16.00
CA LEU A 223 -9.91 3.88 14.90
C LEU A 223 -8.89 2.81 14.47
N LEU A 224 -9.21 1.55 14.76
CA LEU A 224 -8.41 0.40 14.33
C LEU A 224 -8.49 0.17 12.82
N ASN A 225 -7.43 -0.41 12.26
CA ASN A 225 -7.45 -0.90 10.89
C ASN A 225 -8.46 -2.05 10.75
N SER A 226 -9.62 -1.75 10.21
CA SER A 226 -10.75 -2.67 10.05
C SER A 226 -11.67 -2.20 8.94
N TYR A 227 -11.94 -3.09 7.97
CA TYR A 227 -12.95 -2.81 6.94
C TYR A 227 -14.32 -2.49 7.51
N PHE A 228 -14.74 -3.17 8.60
CA PHE A 228 -16.00 -2.89 9.27
C PHE A 228 -16.01 -1.50 9.91
N LEU A 229 -15.00 -1.17 10.73
CA LEU A 229 -14.94 0.12 11.44
C LEU A 229 -14.69 1.29 10.48
N GLY A 230 -13.89 1.07 9.43
CA GLY A 230 -13.61 2.08 8.41
C GLY A 230 -14.85 2.61 7.69
N LYS A 231 -15.88 1.78 7.51
CA LYS A 231 -17.19 2.21 6.97
C LYS A 231 -17.91 3.23 7.84
N TYR A 232 -17.53 3.34 9.10
CA TYR A 232 -18.16 4.24 10.08
C TYR A 232 -17.22 5.33 10.58
N THR A 233 -16.16 5.66 9.80
CA THR A 233 -15.20 6.71 10.14
C THR A 233 -15.88 8.02 10.50
N GLU A 234 -16.90 8.44 9.75
CA GLU A 234 -17.70 9.64 10.03
C GLU A 234 -18.31 9.60 11.46
N MET A 235 -18.81 8.45 11.89
CA MET A 235 -19.35 8.28 13.25
C MET A 235 -18.27 8.43 14.33
N PHE A 236 -17.04 8.00 14.08
CA PHE A 236 -15.89 8.27 14.96
C PHE A 236 -15.58 9.76 15.02
N VAL A 237 -15.56 10.44 13.89
CA VAL A 237 -15.31 11.88 13.79
C VAL A 237 -16.37 12.68 14.52
N ASP A 238 -17.65 12.41 14.28
CA ASP A 238 -18.78 13.06 14.97
C ASP A 238 -18.72 12.86 16.48
N THR A 239 -18.33 11.66 16.91
CA THR A 239 -18.17 11.34 18.34
C THR A 239 -16.99 12.10 18.94
N ALA A 240 -15.85 12.14 18.24
CA ALA A 240 -14.69 12.91 18.65
C ALA A 240 -15.03 14.40 18.82
N ILE A 241 -15.74 14.98 17.86
CA ILE A 241 -16.19 16.40 17.92
C ILE A 241 -17.18 16.61 19.08
N ARG A 242 -18.18 15.73 19.22
CA ARG A 242 -19.21 15.83 20.27
C ARG A 242 -18.63 15.83 21.67
N TYR A 243 -17.67 14.95 21.93
CA TYR A 243 -17.06 14.77 23.25
C TYR A 243 -15.74 15.55 23.40
N ARG A 244 -15.29 16.27 22.36
CA ARG A 244 -14.01 16.98 22.28
C ARG A 244 -12.82 16.08 22.58
N LEU A 245 -12.80 14.90 21.96
CA LEU A 245 -11.76 13.90 22.15
C LEU A 245 -10.82 13.85 20.94
N PRO A 246 -9.50 13.81 21.15
CA PRO A 246 -8.56 13.49 20.09
C PRO A 246 -8.91 12.15 19.43
N LEU A 247 -8.81 12.09 18.08
CA LEU A 247 -9.05 10.88 17.30
C LEU A 247 -7.78 10.48 16.55
N GLY A 248 -7.25 9.30 16.87
CA GLY A 248 -6.06 8.74 16.24
C GLY A 248 -6.34 7.47 15.45
N SER A 249 -5.49 7.19 14.45
CA SER A 249 -5.51 5.93 13.70
C SER A 249 -4.13 5.60 13.11
N SER A 250 -3.88 4.30 12.95
CA SER A 250 -2.73 3.79 12.17
C SER A 250 -3.08 3.51 10.70
N THR A 251 -4.13 4.14 10.17
CA THR A 251 -4.59 4.07 8.78
C THR A 251 -4.42 5.43 8.09
N SER A 252 -4.77 5.55 6.81
CA SER A 252 -4.63 6.78 6.01
C SER A 252 -5.96 7.55 5.85
N GLN A 253 -6.83 7.57 6.87
CA GLN A 253 -8.17 8.17 6.79
C GLN A 253 -8.21 9.65 7.24
N VAL A 254 -7.14 10.41 7.03
CA VAL A 254 -7.08 11.84 7.36
C VAL A 254 -8.08 12.66 6.54
N ASP A 255 -8.28 12.32 5.26
CA ASP A 255 -9.26 12.97 4.39
C ASP A 255 -10.71 12.73 4.85
N SER A 256 -10.95 11.61 5.54
CA SER A 256 -12.26 11.26 6.12
C SER A 256 -12.52 11.89 7.50
N GLY A 257 -11.63 12.79 7.96
CA GLY A 257 -11.82 13.55 9.19
C GLY A 257 -11.10 12.98 10.44
N VAL A 258 -10.34 11.89 10.35
CA VAL A 258 -9.50 11.44 11.47
C VAL A 258 -8.45 12.49 11.78
N MET A 259 -8.38 12.97 13.04
CA MET A 259 -7.54 14.12 13.42
C MET A 259 -6.06 13.86 13.18
N VAL A 260 -5.54 12.71 13.61
CA VAL A 260 -4.15 12.31 13.37
C VAL A 260 -4.08 10.88 12.87
N THR A 261 -3.37 10.69 11.77
CA THR A 261 -3.15 9.38 11.17
C THR A 261 -1.66 9.15 10.93
N TYR A 262 -1.21 7.92 11.09
CA TYR A 262 0.12 7.52 10.61
C TYR A 262 -0.05 6.21 9.86
N GLY A 263 -0.34 6.33 8.57
CA GLY A 263 -0.79 5.23 7.71
C GLY A 263 -0.05 5.13 6.40
N GLN A 264 -0.28 4.02 5.71
CA GLN A 264 0.28 3.81 4.37
C GLN A 264 -0.45 4.65 3.32
N ASN A 265 0.26 4.95 2.24
CA ASN A 265 -0.36 5.43 1.01
C ASN A 265 -0.59 4.22 0.08
N ALA A 266 -1.85 3.90 -0.22
CA ALA A 266 -2.20 2.75 -1.04
C ALA A 266 -1.61 2.82 -2.45
N PHE A 267 -1.62 4.01 -3.07
CA PHE A 267 -1.02 4.20 -4.39
C PHE A 267 0.49 3.95 -4.36
N ARG A 268 1.19 4.52 -3.37
CA ARG A 268 2.63 4.31 -3.19
C ARG A 268 2.98 2.85 -2.89
N THR A 269 2.14 2.15 -2.11
CA THR A 269 2.29 0.70 -1.89
C THR A 269 2.23 -0.08 -3.20
N GLY A 270 1.37 0.34 -4.13
CA GLY A 270 1.31 -0.23 -5.48
C GLY A 270 2.58 0.03 -6.30
N GLU A 271 3.13 1.25 -6.25
CA GLU A 271 4.39 1.57 -6.93
C GLU A 271 5.56 0.71 -6.41
N LEU A 272 5.67 0.50 -5.10
CA LEU A 272 6.66 -0.40 -4.51
C LEU A 272 6.47 -1.84 -5.00
N ALA A 273 5.24 -2.34 -5.03
CA ALA A 273 4.94 -3.67 -5.56
C ALA A 273 5.31 -3.81 -7.05
N ALA A 274 5.18 -2.74 -7.84
CA ALA A 274 5.62 -2.70 -9.23
C ALA A 274 7.14 -2.86 -9.36
N GLY A 275 7.92 -2.29 -8.44
CA GLY A 275 9.36 -2.50 -8.39
C GLY A 275 9.73 -3.98 -8.22
N LEU A 276 9.05 -4.69 -7.32
CA LEU A 276 9.26 -6.13 -7.15
C LEU A 276 8.83 -6.93 -8.38
N ALA A 277 7.73 -6.56 -9.02
CA ALA A 277 7.28 -7.20 -10.27
C ALA A 277 8.29 -6.97 -11.41
N HIS A 278 8.85 -5.76 -11.53
CA HIS A 278 9.92 -5.47 -12.49
C HIS A 278 11.13 -6.38 -12.29
N GLU A 279 11.60 -6.54 -11.05
CA GLU A 279 12.72 -7.43 -10.73
C GLU A 279 12.42 -8.90 -11.13
N ILE A 280 11.18 -9.35 -10.93
CA ILE A 280 10.73 -10.68 -11.34
C ILE A 280 10.73 -10.81 -12.86
N PHE A 281 10.25 -9.80 -13.60
CA PHE A 281 10.28 -9.78 -15.06
C PHE A 281 11.71 -9.74 -15.62
N GLN A 282 12.69 -9.23 -14.84
CA GLN A 282 14.11 -9.30 -15.15
C GLN A 282 14.74 -10.67 -14.79
N GLY A 283 13.93 -11.66 -14.38
CA GLY A 283 14.36 -13.03 -14.09
C GLY A 283 14.76 -13.31 -12.65
N ARG A 284 14.56 -12.38 -11.72
CA ARG A 284 14.81 -12.64 -10.29
C ARG A 284 13.73 -13.55 -9.71
N SER A 285 14.15 -14.55 -8.94
CA SER A 285 13.22 -15.44 -8.26
C SER A 285 12.57 -14.75 -7.06
N PRO A 286 11.23 -14.82 -6.90
CA PRO A 286 10.54 -14.31 -5.71
C PRO A 286 11.08 -14.88 -4.39
N ALA A 287 11.58 -16.13 -4.41
CA ALA A 287 12.11 -16.82 -3.22
C ALA A 287 13.26 -16.07 -2.55
N GLY A 288 14.11 -15.42 -3.34
CA GLY A 288 15.27 -14.66 -2.89
C GLY A 288 15.12 -13.14 -3.02
N LEU A 289 13.93 -12.67 -3.40
CA LEU A 289 13.65 -11.24 -3.53
C LEU A 289 13.02 -10.74 -2.22
N PRO A 290 13.74 -9.94 -1.39
CA PRO A 290 13.24 -9.50 -0.09
C PRO A 290 11.86 -8.84 -0.20
N ALA A 291 10.99 -9.15 0.73
CA ALA A 291 9.73 -8.41 0.88
C ALA A 291 10.02 -7.05 1.51
N GLU A 292 9.36 -6.02 1.00
CA GLU A 292 9.57 -4.64 1.44
C GLU A 292 8.54 -4.21 2.49
N ILE A 293 8.87 -3.17 3.23
CA ILE A 293 7.95 -2.50 4.16
C ILE A 293 7.50 -1.22 3.48
N THR A 294 6.19 -0.97 3.47
CA THR A 294 5.64 0.26 2.90
C THR A 294 6.07 1.49 3.70
N ASP A 295 6.15 2.64 3.04
CA ASP A 295 6.29 3.93 3.70
C ASP A 295 5.01 4.29 4.48
N PHE A 296 5.18 5.00 5.59
CA PHE A 296 4.09 5.52 6.40
C PHE A 296 4.14 7.04 6.43
N PHE A 297 2.98 7.67 6.37
CA PHE A 297 2.79 9.10 6.21
C PHE A 297 1.99 9.66 7.37
N LEU A 298 2.46 10.78 7.92
CA LEU A 298 1.75 11.54 8.95
C LEU A 298 0.69 12.42 8.31
N GLY A 299 -0.58 12.15 8.61
CA GLY A 299 -1.70 12.98 8.20
C GLY A 299 -2.31 13.73 9.39
N ILE A 300 -2.57 15.01 9.22
CA ILE A 300 -3.20 15.89 10.21
C ILE A 300 -4.46 16.52 9.61
N ASN A 301 -5.58 16.40 10.31
CA ASN A 301 -6.83 17.06 9.95
C ASN A 301 -7.09 18.23 10.90
N LEU A 302 -6.77 19.44 10.46
CA LEU A 302 -6.97 20.66 11.24
C LEU A 302 -8.45 21.01 11.43
N LYS A 303 -9.34 20.64 10.50
CA LYS A 303 -10.80 20.85 10.67
C LYS A 303 -11.30 20.14 11.92
N THR A 304 -10.89 18.89 12.12
CA THR A 304 -11.27 18.11 13.31
C THR A 304 -10.54 18.62 14.54
N ALA A 305 -9.25 18.96 14.44
CA ALA A 305 -8.49 19.53 15.55
C ALA A 305 -9.14 20.83 16.06
N ASP A 306 -9.48 21.77 15.19
CA ASP A 306 -10.17 23.01 15.51
C ASP A 306 -11.55 22.76 16.16
N ALA A 307 -12.34 21.82 15.60
CA ALA A 307 -13.67 21.49 16.10
C ALA A 307 -13.66 20.90 17.52
N ILE A 308 -12.60 20.20 17.91
CA ILE A 308 -12.42 19.66 19.25
C ILE A 308 -11.64 20.60 20.19
N GLY A 309 -11.10 21.70 19.66
CA GLY A 309 -10.37 22.73 20.43
C GLY A 309 -8.92 22.34 20.72
N ILE A 310 -8.28 21.58 19.84
CA ILE A 310 -6.85 21.20 19.93
C ILE A 310 -6.02 22.06 18.97
N ASP A 311 -5.06 22.77 19.52
CA ASP A 311 -4.04 23.49 18.74
C ASP A 311 -2.86 22.55 18.44
N ILE A 312 -2.47 22.47 17.17
CA ILE A 312 -1.37 21.63 16.72
C ILE A 312 -0.16 22.51 16.39
N SER A 313 0.94 22.26 17.10
CA SER A 313 2.15 23.08 16.98
C SER A 313 2.73 23.04 15.56
N ASP A 314 3.37 24.15 15.16
CA ASP A 314 4.05 24.29 13.87
C ASP A 314 5.10 23.19 13.65
N ASP A 315 5.81 22.77 14.70
CA ASP A 315 6.80 21.67 14.60
C ASP A 315 6.19 20.34 14.12
N ILE A 316 4.92 20.06 14.49
CA ILE A 316 4.21 18.87 14.02
C ILE A 316 3.72 19.09 12.59
N LEU A 317 3.21 20.29 12.29
CA LEU A 317 2.73 20.63 10.95
C LEU A 317 3.85 20.59 9.90
N HIS A 318 5.06 21.02 10.26
CA HIS A 318 6.22 20.99 9.36
C HIS A 318 6.66 19.56 8.95
N VAL A 319 6.41 18.57 9.79
CA VAL A 319 6.77 17.17 9.50
C VAL A 319 5.59 16.33 9.01
N ALA A 320 4.40 16.92 8.92
CA ALA A 320 3.22 16.22 8.39
C ALA A 320 3.29 16.12 6.86
N ASP A 321 3.04 14.93 6.35
CA ASP A 321 3.01 14.65 4.91
C ASP A 321 1.71 15.15 4.25
N THR A 322 0.61 15.16 5.02
CA THR A 322 -0.71 15.61 4.57
C THR A 322 -1.37 16.45 5.65
N ILE A 323 -1.82 17.66 5.28
CA ILE A 323 -2.56 18.55 6.18
C ILE A 323 -3.88 18.94 5.52
N ILE A 324 -5.00 18.56 6.16
CA ILE A 324 -6.34 18.99 5.76
C ILE A 324 -6.68 20.28 6.52
N ARG A 325 -6.86 21.36 5.79
CA ARG A 325 -7.16 22.70 6.36
C ARG A 325 -8.67 22.99 6.31
N PRO A 326 -9.21 23.84 7.20
CA PRO A 326 -10.60 24.33 7.18
C PRO A 326 -11.04 24.91 5.84
#